data_e9ba455c31717fd9d4933df23eb99525
#
_entry.id   e9ba455c31717fd9d4933df23eb99525
#
_cell.length_a   1.000
_cell.length_b   1.000
_cell.length_c   1.000
_cell.angle_alpha   90.00
_cell.angle_beta   90.00
_cell.angle_gamma   90.00
#
_symmetry.space_group_name_H-M   'P 1'
#
loop_
_entity.id
_entity.type
_entity.pdbx_description
1 polymer ?
#
loop_
_entity_poly.entity_id
_entity_poly.type
_entity_poly.pdbx_seq_one_letter_code
_entity_poly.pdbx_strand_id
1 'polypeptide(L)'
;AIIPCVSSTGPGATNMVTACGCATANRIPLLVLPGDTFACRQPDPVLQQAEFFDNYGRTVTDAFKGVCHYFDRIIRPEQLMTACLNAMRVLTDPADTGAVCLAMPQDVEGEAYDYPEHFLQKRVWHIDRRPVSASQLDRATQMIKAAKKPIIVCGGGVRYSGAEKELQALAEKYNIPVSETQAGKGLIAWNHPLNLGGIGVTGGKAANVIGRDADLVIGVGTRFTDFTTSSKWLFNEDRKVLGINICPFDAYKMDAQAIVADAKETLTALIESLDGYKTAY
;
A
#
# COMPACT_ATOMS: atom_id res chain seq x y z
N ALA A 1 -8.25 9.62 7.90
CA ALA A 1 -7.52 10.48 8.85
C ALA A 1 -6.31 9.72 9.36
N ILE A 2 -5.16 10.38 9.51
CA ILE A 2 -3.96 9.82 10.10
C ILE A 2 -3.91 10.31 11.54
N ILE A 3 -3.83 9.39 12.50
CA ILE A 3 -3.75 9.72 13.93
C ILE A 3 -2.30 9.49 14.36
N PRO A 4 -1.58 10.51 14.86
CA PRO A 4 -0.24 10.33 15.37
C PRO A 4 -0.25 9.57 16.70
N CYS A 5 0.77 8.73 16.91
CA CYS A 5 1.01 8.02 18.15
C CYS A 5 2.25 8.57 18.83
N VAL A 6 2.16 8.86 20.10
CA VAL A 6 3.25 9.40 20.93
C VAL A 6 3.63 8.40 22.01
N SER A 7 4.90 8.29 22.32
CA SER A 7 5.38 7.49 23.46
C SER A 7 6.57 8.14 24.12
N SER A 8 6.86 7.72 25.35
CA SER A 8 8.16 8.05 25.97
C SER A 8 9.30 7.31 25.26
N THR A 9 10.53 7.66 25.59
CA THR A 9 11.74 7.00 25.09
C THR A 9 11.85 5.53 25.58
N GLY A 10 12.83 4.80 25.12
CA GLY A 10 13.16 3.45 25.57
C GLY A 10 12.05 2.42 25.30
N PRO A 11 11.54 1.72 26.33
CA PRO A 11 10.52 0.69 26.16
C PRO A 11 9.21 1.21 25.55
N GLY A 12 8.82 2.45 25.80
CA GLY A 12 7.66 3.07 25.18
C GLY A 12 7.84 3.18 23.66
N ALA A 13 9.00 3.63 23.20
CA ALA A 13 9.34 3.73 21.79
C ALA A 13 9.42 2.34 21.13
N THR A 14 10.13 1.38 21.73
CA THR A 14 10.28 0.03 21.14
C THR A 14 8.95 -0.69 20.97
N ASN A 15 7.96 -0.40 21.79
CA ASN A 15 6.62 -0.98 21.69
C ASN A 15 5.91 -0.62 20.36
N MET A 16 6.26 0.50 19.74
CA MET A 16 5.67 0.93 18.47
C MET A 16 6.35 0.32 17.22
N VAL A 17 7.53 -0.26 17.35
CA VAL A 17 8.32 -0.79 16.21
C VAL A 17 7.55 -1.86 15.44
N THR A 18 6.90 -2.80 16.13
CA THR A 18 6.11 -3.86 15.50
C THR A 18 4.93 -3.28 14.71
N ALA A 19 4.25 -2.27 15.27
CA ALA A 19 3.15 -1.59 14.58
C ALA A 19 3.65 -0.85 13.32
N CYS A 20 4.80 -0.22 13.38
CA CYS A 20 5.43 0.43 12.22
C CYS A 20 5.79 -0.59 11.14
N GLY A 21 6.37 -1.72 11.50
CA GLY A 21 6.66 -2.80 10.55
C GLY A 21 5.38 -3.34 9.89
N CYS A 22 4.32 -3.53 10.66
CA CYS A 22 3.01 -3.93 10.13
C CYS A 22 2.43 -2.87 9.17
N ALA A 23 2.49 -1.59 9.56
CA ALA A 23 1.99 -0.48 8.74
C ALA A 23 2.75 -0.39 7.40
N THR A 24 4.07 -0.43 7.44
CA THR A 24 4.92 -0.40 6.24
C THR A 24 4.67 -1.59 5.33
N ALA A 25 4.62 -2.82 5.89
CA ALA A 25 4.34 -4.02 5.12
C ALA A 25 2.97 -4.01 4.42
N ASN A 26 1.98 -3.32 5.01
CA ASN A 26 0.63 -3.22 4.48
C ASN A 26 0.31 -1.90 3.79
N ARG A 27 1.28 -0.99 3.69
CA ARG A 27 1.10 0.37 3.12
C ARG A 27 -0.02 1.14 3.82
N ILE A 28 0.03 1.15 5.15
CA ILE A 28 -0.90 1.90 6.00
C ILE A 28 -0.17 3.14 6.51
N PRO A 29 -0.68 4.35 6.28
CA PRO A 29 -0.05 5.56 6.79
C PRO A 29 -0.13 5.60 8.32
N LEU A 30 1.02 5.63 8.97
CA LEU A 30 1.17 5.69 10.43
C LEU A 30 2.24 6.70 10.80
N LEU A 31 1.91 7.69 11.61
CA LEU A 31 2.87 8.64 12.16
C LEU A 31 3.15 8.30 13.63
N VAL A 32 4.42 8.08 13.96
CA VAL A 32 4.86 7.87 15.33
C VAL A 32 5.86 8.95 15.75
N LEU A 33 5.68 9.44 16.97
CA LEU A 33 6.47 10.50 17.59
C LEU A 33 7.03 9.96 18.92
N PRO A 34 8.03 9.08 18.89
CA PRO A 34 8.67 8.59 20.10
C PRO A 34 9.58 9.66 20.71
N GLY A 35 9.62 9.75 22.03
CA GLY A 35 10.68 10.44 22.73
C GLY A 35 12.04 9.81 22.44
N ASP A 36 13.11 10.59 22.48
CA ASP A 36 14.48 10.11 22.29
C ASP A 36 15.41 10.64 23.38
N THR A 37 16.66 10.20 23.35
CA THR A 37 17.71 10.70 24.24
C THR A 37 17.96 12.20 24.05
N PHE A 38 18.69 12.82 24.95
CA PHE A 38 19.04 14.24 24.83
C PHE A 38 19.93 14.51 23.61
N ALA A 39 19.62 15.60 22.90
CA ALA A 39 20.41 16.10 21.78
C ALA A 39 21.45 17.12 22.18
N CYS A 40 21.20 17.94 23.21
CA CYS A 40 22.06 19.05 23.64
C CYS A 40 22.48 18.98 25.09
N ARG A 41 21.85 18.17 25.94
CA ARG A 41 22.27 17.91 27.30
C ARG A 41 23.21 16.71 27.38
N GLN A 42 23.90 16.56 28.49
CA GLN A 42 24.77 15.41 28.77
C GLN A 42 23.91 14.25 29.33
N PRO A 43 23.60 13.22 28.55
CA PRO A 43 22.87 12.07 29.07
C PRO A 43 23.82 11.14 29.84
N ASP A 44 23.31 10.54 30.95
CA ASP A 44 24.14 9.62 31.77
C ASP A 44 23.27 8.62 32.56
N PRO A 45 22.54 7.73 31.94
CA PRO A 45 21.68 7.88 30.74
C PRO A 45 20.40 8.66 31.03
N VAL A 46 19.62 8.97 30.01
CA VAL A 46 18.24 9.49 30.18
C VAL A 46 17.35 8.42 30.78
N LEU A 47 16.43 8.78 31.66
CA LEU A 47 15.45 7.87 32.23
C LEU A 47 14.71 7.09 31.15
N GLN A 48 14.61 5.77 31.31
CA GLN A 48 14.00 4.82 30.40
C GLN A 48 14.76 4.59 29.06
N GLN A 49 15.86 5.29 28.83
CA GLN A 49 16.70 5.02 27.66
C GLN A 49 17.52 3.74 27.88
N ALA A 50 17.63 2.91 26.85
CA ALA A 50 18.59 1.80 26.88
C ALA A 50 20.01 2.32 26.80
N GLU A 51 20.89 1.77 27.64
CA GLU A 51 22.30 2.15 27.71
C GLU A 51 23.11 1.41 26.63
N PHE A 52 23.96 2.17 25.93
CA PHE A 52 24.93 1.63 24.99
C PHE A 52 26.32 2.20 25.32
N PHE A 53 27.08 1.48 26.13
CA PHE A 53 28.39 1.95 26.62
C PHE A 53 29.45 2.18 25.53
N ASP A 54 29.24 1.53 24.36
CA ASP A 54 30.13 1.65 23.23
C ASP A 54 29.80 2.88 22.34
N ASN A 55 28.58 3.41 22.43
CA ASN A 55 28.16 4.54 21.59
C ASN A 55 26.92 5.23 22.15
N TYR A 56 27.10 6.36 22.83
CA TYR A 56 25.98 7.17 23.35
C TYR A 56 25.09 7.81 22.28
N GLY A 57 25.56 7.90 21.06
CA GLY A 57 24.73 8.35 19.91
C GLY A 57 23.76 7.30 19.39
N ARG A 58 23.91 6.04 19.80
CA ARG A 58 22.99 4.95 19.47
C ARG A 58 21.82 4.94 20.45
N THR A 59 20.61 4.99 19.94
CA THR A 59 19.39 4.98 20.75
C THR A 59 18.41 3.92 20.29
N VAL A 60 17.43 3.57 21.10
CA VAL A 60 16.41 2.57 20.71
C VAL A 60 15.57 3.02 19.53
N THR A 61 15.45 4.32 19.27
CA THR A 61 14.72 4.85 18.12
C THR A 61 15.39 4.52 16.78
N ASP A 62 16.67 4.14 16.78
CA ASP A 62 17.33 3.64 15.57
C ASP A 62 16.67 2.38 15.00
N ALA A 63 15.92 1.62 15.80
CA ALA A 63 15.14 0.47 15.34
C ALA A 63 14.06 0.85 14.31
N PHE A 64 13.56 2.07 14.34
CA PHE A 64 12.56 2.55 13.39
C PHE A 64 13.12 2.72 11.96
N LYS A 65 14.42 2.91 11.80
CA LYS A 65 15.08 3.02 10.49
C LYS A 65 14.87 1.78 9.62
N GLY A 66 14.74 0.62 10.25
CA GLY A 66 14.52 -0.65 9.53
C GLY A 66 13.06 -0.94 9.20
N VAL A 67 12.10 -0.21 9.75
CA VAL A 67 10.67 -0.51 9.63
C VAL A 67 9.81 0.67 9.16
N CYS A 68 10.35 1.87 9.07
CA CYS A 68 9.65 3.05 8.57
C CYS A 68 10.12 3.44 7.18
N HIS A 69 9.22 3.99 6.37
CA HIS A 69 9.57 4.57 5.05
C HIS A 69 10.27 5.92 5.20
N TYR A 70 10.02 6.63 6.28
CA TYR A 70 10.75 7.84 6.62
C TYR A 70 11.04 7.87 8.11
N PHE A 71 12.28 8.17 8.45
CA PHE A 71 12.76 8.37 9.81
C PHE A 71 13.55 9.66 9.86
N ASP A 72 13.27 10.49 10.86
CA ASP A 72 14.10 11.63 11.20
C ASP A 72 14.21 11.77 12.71
N ARG A 73 15.34 12.34 13.19
CA ARG A 73 15.59 12.69 14.60
C ARG A 73 15.71 14.20 14.68
N ILE A 74 14.80 14.83 15.39
CA ILE A 74 14.69 16.29 15.48
C ILE A 74 15.64 16.80 16.55
N ILE A 75 16.91 16.98 16.21
CA ILE A 75 17.93 17.44 17.15
C ILE A 75 17.99 18.97 17.29
N ARG A 76 17.21 19.68 16.48
CA ARG A 76 17.03 21.14 16.53
C ARG A 76 15.61 21.50 16.15
N PRO A 77 14.97 22.50 16.80
CA PRO A 77 13.58 22.85 16.50
C PRO A 77 13.32 23.16 15.02
N GLU A 78 14.24 23.85 14.35
CA GLU A 78 14.08 24.25 12.94
C GLU A 78 13.96 23.07 11.97
N GLN A 79 14.50 21.89 12.31
CA GLN A 79 14.39 20.68 11.48
C GLN A 79 12.95 20.19 11.35
N LEU A 80 12.10 20.49 12.34
CA LEU A 80 10.70 20.06 12.35
C LEU A 80 9.95 20.47 11.08
N MET A 81 10.25 21.64 10.53
CA MET A 81 9.59 22.17 9.34
C MET A 81 9.77 21.26 8.14
N THR A 82 11.02 20.88 7.84
CA THR A 82 11.32 19.96 6.71
C THR A 82 10.88 18.54 7.01
N ALA A 83 11.10 18.06 8.23
CA ALA A 83 10.72 16.73 8.65
C ALA A 83 9.21 16.49 8.53
N CYS A 84 8.37 17.44 8.95
CA CYS A 84 6.93 17.36 8.80
C CYS A 84 6.49 17.32 7.33
N LEU A 85 7.12 18.09 6.45
CA LEU A 85 6.82 18.06 5.02
C LEU A 85 7.20 16.73 4.38
N ASN A 86 8.35 16.17 4.73
CA ASN A 86 8.78 14.85 4.28
C ASN A 86 7.87 13.74 4.82
N ALA A 87 7.49 13.83 6.10
CA ALA A 87 6.50 12.93 6.69
C ALA A 87 5.20 12.91 5.88
N MET A 88 4.67 14.10 5.57
CA MET A 88 3.43 14.20 4.81
C MET A 88 3.54 13.65 3.38
N ARG A 89 4.68 13.78 2.71
CA ARG A 89 4.90 13.16 1.39
C ARG A 89 4.74 11.65 1.43
N VAL A 90 5.28 10.99 2.47
CA VAL A 90 5.13 9.55 2.64
C VAL A 90 3.71 9.19 3.05
N LEU A 91 3.14 9.90 4.03
CA LEU A 91 1.81 9.61 4.58
C LEU A 91 0.67 9.81 3.58
N THR A 92 0.88 10.65 2.56
CA THR A 92 -0.12 10.96 1.52
C THR A 92 0.20 10.32 0.16
N ASP A 93 1.26 9.53 0.06
CA ASP A 93 1.57 8.80 -1.18
C ASP A 93 0.55 7.67 -1.40
N PRO A 94 -0.20 7.67 -2.51
CA PRO A 94 -1.21 6.63 -2.76
C PRO A 94 -0.61 5.28 -3.15
N ALA A 95 0.66 5.26 -3.58
CA ALA A 95 1.32 4.06 -4.11
C ALA A 95 2.22 3.37 -3.09
N ASP A 96 2.93 4.14 -2.26
CA ASP A 96 3.98 3.63 -1.38
C ASP A 96 3.98 4.28 0.02
N THR A 97 2.81 4.51 0.57
CA THR A 97 2.68 4.98 1.96
C THR A 97 3.08 3.90 2.96
N GLY A 98 3.42 4.31 4.17
CA GLY A 98 3.83 3.41 5.26
C GLY A 98 4.02 4.17 6.56
N ALA A 99 4.74 3.56 7.50
CA ALA A 99 5.07 4.19 8.76
C ALA A 99 6.11 5.31 8.58
N VAL A 100 5.92 6.37 9.34
CA VAL A 100 6.83 7.52 9.47
C VAL A 100 7.15 7.71 10.93
N CYS A 101 8.43 7.89 11.26
CA CYS A 101 8.90 8.16 12.60
C CYS A 101 9.63 9.51 12.65
N LEU A 102 9.19 10.40 13.51
CA LEU A 102 9.93 11.60 13.90
C LEU A 102 10.30 11.45 15.37
N ALA A 103 11.55 11.07 15.62
CA ALA A 103 12.09 10.91 16.98
C ALA A 103 12.34 12.29 17.60
N MET A 104 11.80 12.49 18.80
CA MET A 104 11.77 13.78 19.50
C MET A 104 12.66 13.73 20.75
N PRO A 105 13.91 14.23 20.70
CA PRO A 105 14.74 14.36 21.90
C PRO A 105 14.07 15.26 22.95
N GLN A 106 13.98 14.77 24.17
CA GLN A 106 13.21 15.38 25.23
C GLN A 106 13.64 16.82 25.56
N ASP A 107 14.93 17.12 25.46
CA ASP A 107 15.47 18.45 25.71
C ASP A 107 15.16 19.44 24.57
N VAL A 108 15.07 18.95 23.35
CA VAL A 108 14.67 19.75 22.16
C VAL A 108 13.18 20.11 22.19
N GLU A 109 12.33 19.22 22.73
CA GLU A 109 10.90 19.51 22.90
C GLU A 109 10.64 20.74 23.78
N GLY A 110 11.56 21.02 24.70
CA GLY A 110 11.49 22.18 25.58
C GLY A 110 12.12 23.48 25.03
N GLU A 111 12.73 23.45 23.86
CA GLU A 111 13.35 24.61 23.25
C GLU A 111 12.32 25.56 22.61
N ALA A 112 12.47 26.86 22.82
CA ALA A 112 11.72 27.86 22.12
C ALA A 112 12.33 28.14 20.74
N TYR A 113 11.45 28.31 19.72
CA TYR A 113 11.87 28.68 18.38
C TYR A 113 10.78 29.54 17.69
N ASP A 114 11.18 30.55 16.97
CA ASP A 114 10.27 31.42 16.22
C ASP A 114 9.89 30.77 14.87
N TYR A 115 8.87 29.91 14.88
CA TYR A 115 8.37 29.30 13.66
C TYR A 115 7.69 30.35 12.78
N PRO A 116 8.01 30.38 11.46
CA PRO A 116 7.33 31.29 10.54
C PRO A 116 5.84 30.96 10.46
N GLU A 117 4.99 32.00 10.45
CA GLU A 117 3.52 31.84 10.45
C GLU A 117 3.01 30.92 9.34
N HIS A 118 3.63 30.96 8.16
CA HIS A 118 3.23 30.08 7.04
C HIS A 118 3.43 28.59 7.34
N PHE A 119 4.32 28.23 8.25
CA PHE A 119 4.48 26.83 8.66
C PHE A 119 3.28 26.34 9.48
N LEU A 120 2.71 27.21 10.30
CA LEU A 120 1.59 26.92 11.19
C LEU A 120 0.22 27.00 10.49
N GLN A 121 0.17 27.51 9.26
CA GLN A 121 -1.08 27.62 8.50
C GLN A 121 -1.64 26.25 8.14
N LYS A 122 -2.98 26.13 8.16
CA LYS A 122 -3.68 24.93 7.73
C LYS A 122 -3.36 24.62 6.28
N ARG A 123 -2.96 23.36 6.00
CA ARG A 123 -2.72 22.86 4.66
C ARG A 123 -3.70 21.75 4.32
N VAL A 124 -4.10 21.68 3.06
CA VAL A 124 -4.90 20.59 2.51
C VAL A 124 -4.01 19.79 1.56
N TRP A 125 -3.87 18.49 1.83
CA TRP A 125 -3.14 17.56 0.99
C TRP A 125 -4.12 16.84 0.09
N HIS A 126 -4.06 17.11 -1.21
CA HIS A 126 -4.89 16.45 -2.21
C HIS A 126 -4.21 15.17 -2.68
N ILE A 127 -4.97 14.07 -2.69
CA ILE A 127 -4.52 12.77 -3.22
C ILE A 127 -5.35 12.52 -4.46
N ASP A 128 -4.80 12.90 -5.62
CA ASP A 128 -5.49 12.78 -6.90
C ASP A 128 -5.38 11.34 -7.43
N ARG A 129 -6.41 10.92 -8.17
CA ARG A 129 -6.41 9.63 -8.86
C ARG A 129 -5.53 9.71 -10.09
N ARG A 130 -4.66 8.71 -10.27
CA ARG A 130 -3.84 8.59 -11.48
C ARG A 130 -4.69 8.00 -12.61
N PRO A 131 -4.99 8.73 -13.69
CA PRO A 131 -5.74 8.19 -14.82
C PRO A 131 -4.90 7.17 -15.59
N VAL A 132 -5.57 6.24 -16.27
CA VAL A 132 -4.92 5.33 -17.22
C VAL A 132 -4.55 6.08 -18.50
N SER A 133 -3.35 5.88 -19.02
CA SER A 133 -2.97 6.47 -20.32
C SER A 133 -3.66 5.71 -21.48
N ALA A 134 -3.93 6.41 -22.59
CA ALA A 134 -4.55 5.82 -23.76
C ALA A 134 -3.78 4.58 -24.27
N SER A 135 -2.46 4.67 -24.32
CA SER A 135 -1.62 3.55 -24.79
C SER A 135 -1.64 2.34 -23.82
N GLN A 136 -1.78 2.55 -22.51
CA GLN A 136 -1.95 1.46 -21.55
C GLN A 136 -3.34 0.83 -21.70
N LEU A 137 -4.38 1.64 -21.86
CA LEU A 137 -5.75 1.18 -22.05
C LEU A 137 -5.87 0.35 -23.34
N ASP A 138 -5.29 0.81 -24.44
CA ASP A 138 -5.32 0.08 -25.72
C ASP A 138 -4.66 -1.30 -25.60
N ARG A 139 -3.49 -1.39 -25.02
CA ARG A 139 -2.80 -2.67 -24.79
C ARG A 139 -3.63 -3.61 -23.92
N ALA A 140 -4.20 -3.11 -22.84
CA ALA A 140 -5.04 -3.90 -21.94
C ALA A 140 -6.31 -4.38 -22.66
N THR A 141 -6.98 -3.50 -23.41
CA THR A 141 -8.16 -3.82 -24.18
C THR A 141 -7.89 -4.93 -25.21
N GLN A 142 -6.79 -4.81 -25.96
CA GLN A 142 -6.39 -5.85 -26.91
C GLN A 142 -6.09 -7.19 -26.22
N MET A 143 -5.40 -7.16 -25.08
CA MET A 143 -5.08 -8.36 -24.32
C MET A 143 -6.33 -9.05 -23.79
N ILE A 144 -7.28 -8.29 -23.23
CA ILE A 144 -8.55 -8.84 -22.73
C ILE A 144 -9.40 -9.38 -23.90
N LYS A 145 -9.52 -8.66 -25.01
CA LYS A 145 -10.28 -9.11 -26.20
C LYS A 145 -9.71 -10.38 -26.83
N ALA A 146 -8.43 -10.64 -26.67
CA ALA A 146 -7.80 -11.87 -27.16
C ALA A 146 -7.99 -13.07 -26.21
N ALA A 147 -8.33 -12.83 -24.94
CA ALA A 147 -8.52 -13.87 -23.95
C ALA A 147 -9.86 -14.59 -24.10
N LYS A 148 -9.87 -15.90 -23.88
CA LYS A 148 -11.08 -16.74 -23.91
C LYS A 148 -11.56 -17.04 -22.49
N LYS A 149 -10.64 -17.25 -21.57
CA LYS A 149 -10.90 -17.63 -20.17
C LYS A 149 -10.19 -16.68 -19.19
N PRO A 150 -10.53 -15.38 -19.18
CA PRO A 150 -9.95 -14.45 -18.24
C PRO A 150 -10.49 -14.69 -16.83
N ILE A 151 -9.67 -14.38 -15.82
CA ILE A 151 -10.08 -14.30 -14.42
C ILE A 151 -9.63 -12.97 -13.82
N ILE A 152 -10.47 -12.34 -13.03
CA ILE A 152 -10.07 -11.17 -12.23
C ILE A 152 -9.61 -11.65 -10.85
N VAL A 153 -8.45 -11.19 -10.41
CA VAL A 153 -7.95 -11.33 -9.04
C VAL A 153 -7.94 -9.97 -8.38
N CYS A 154 -8.91 -9.70 -7.53
CA CYS A 154 -9.07 -8.39 -6.89
C CYS A 154 -8.40 -8.33 -5.51
N GLY A 155 -7.75 -7.23 -5.23
CA GLY A 155 -7.05 -6.96 -3.98
C GLY A 155 -7.53 -5.70 -3.28
N GLY A 156 -6.89 -5.34 -2.17
CA GLY A 156 -7.24 -4.18 -1.35
C GLY A 156 -7.21 -2.83 -2.09
N GLY A 157 -6.45 -2.72 -3.17
CA GLY A 157 -6.40 -1.50 -3.98
C GLY A 157 -7.75 -1.12 -4.60
N VAL A 158 -8.63 -2.09 -4.88
CA VAL A 158 -10.00 -1.82 -5.32
C VAL A 158 -10.78 -1.07 -4.24
N ARG A 159 -10.68 -1.52 -2.97
CA ARG A 159 -11.33 -0.87 -1.83
C ARG A 159 -10.80 0.54 -1.60
N TYR A 160 -9.49 0.70 -1.61
CA TYR A 160 -8.86 2.01 -1.39
C TYR A 160 -9.17 3.00 -2.52
N SER A 161 -9.42 2.50 -3.72
CA SER A 161 -9.90 3.29 -4.86
C SER A 161 -11.41 3.56 -4.81
N GLY A 162 -12.19 2.83 -3.99
CA GLY A 162 -13.66 2.87 -3.99
C GLY A 162 -14.24 2.40 -5.32
N ALA A 163 -13.66 1.34 -5.89
CA ALA A 163 -13.94 0.81 -7.22
C ALA A 163 -14.78 -0.49 -7.21
N GLU A 164 -15.47 -0.78 -6.10
CA GLU A 164 -16.26 -2.00 -5.94
C GLU A 164 -17.36 -2.11 -7.00
N LYS A 165 -18.05 -0.99 -7.28
CA LYS A 165 -19.13 -0.93 -8.27
C LYS A 165 -18.61 -1.15 -9.69
N GLU A 166 -17.49 -0.53 -10.02
CA GLU A 166 -16.86 -0.67 -11.34
C GLU A 166 -16.30 -2.10 -11.54
N LEU A 167 -15.76 -2.72 -10.48
CA LEU A 167 -15.34 -4.11 -10.51
C LEU A 167 -16.51 -5.04 -10.81
N GLN A 168 -17.62 -4.89 -10.09
CA GLN A 168 -18.81 -5.69 -10.30
C GLN A 168 -19.40 -5.47 -11.69
N ALA A 169 -19.52 -4.22 -12.15
CA ALA A 169 -20.03 -3.89 -13.48
C ALA A 169 -19.19 -4.47 -14.61
N LEU A 170 -17.85 -4.44 -14.49
CA LEU A 170 -16.96 -5.08 -15.46
C LEU A 170 -17.17 -6.60 -15.50
N ALA A 171 -17.21 -7.23 -14.33
CA ALA A 171 -17.39 -8.67 -14.21
C ALA A 171 -18.73 -9.12 -14.81
N GLU A 172 -19.83 -8.45 -14.47
CA GLU A 172 -21.17 -8.75 -14.96
C GLU A 172 -21.33 -8.52 -16.48
N LYS A 173 -20.87 -7.33 -16.95
CA LYS A 173 -21.02 -6.97 -18.38
C LYS A 173 -20.34 -7.97 -19.31
N TYR A 174 -19.20 -8.51 -18.89
CA TYR A 174 -18.36 -9.38 -19.74
C TYR A 174 -18.30 -10.82 -19.24
N ASN A 175 -19.08 -11.18 -18.22
CA ASN A 175 -19.14 -12.52 -17.63
C ASN A 175 -17.75 -13.03 -17.22
N ILE A 176 -16.95 -12.20 -16.54
CA ILE A 176 -15.61 -12.55 -16.07
C ILE A 176 -15.67 -12.97 -14.61
N PRO A 177 -15.28 -14.20 -14.25
CA PRO A 177 -15.24 -14.63 -12.86
C PRO A 177 -14.22 -13.85 -12.05
N VAL A 178 -14.54 -13.63 -10.77
CA VAL A 178 -13.73 -12.83 -9.84
C VAL A 178 -13.30 -13.69 -8.67
N SER A 179 -12.02 -13.63 -8.33
CA SER A 179 -11.46 -14.19 -7.11
C SER A 179 -10.89 -13.08 -6.23
N GLU A 180 -10.97 -13.29 -4.93
CA GLU A 180 -10.57 -12.32 -3.92
C GLU A 180 -9.24 -12.72 -3.27
N THR A 181 -8.36 -11.75 -3.08
CA THR A 181 -7.25 -11.90 -2.14
C THR A 181 -7.73 -11.67 -0.71
N GLN A 182 -6.92 -11.92 0.32
CA GLN A 182 -7.31 -11.62 1.70
C GLN A 182 -7.70 -10.15 1.90
N ALA A 183 -6.93 -9.22 1.33
CA ALA A 183 -7.24 -7.80 1.40
C ALA A 183 -8.41 -7.38 0.50
N GLY A 184 -8.73 -8.19 -0.51
CA GLY A 184 -9.86 -8.01 -1.42
C GLY A 184 -11.16 -8.67 -0.97
N LYS A 185 -11.15 -9.36 0.17
CA LYS A 185 -12.34 -10.08 0.64
C LYS A 185 -13.54 -9.14 0.85
N GLY A 186 -14.68 -9.52 0.26
CA GLY A 186 -15.92 -8.76 0.35
C GLY A 186 -16.03 -7.56 -0.60
N LEU A 187 -15.21 -7.51 -1.65
CA LEU A 187 -15.34 -6.53 -2.74
C LEU A 187 -16.52 -6.82 -3.65
N ILE A 188 -16.89 -8.09 -3.75
CA ILE A 188 -18.13 -8.57 -4.38
C ILE A 188 -18.87 -9.41 -3.34
N ALA A 189 -20.21 -9.37 -3.36
CA ALA A 189 -21.02 -10.15 -2.44
C ALA A 189 -20.67 -11.65 -2.52
N TRP A 190 -20.59 -12.31 -1.36
CA TRP A 190 -20.16 -13.72 -1.27
C TRP A 190 -21.04 -14.68 -2.09
N ASN A 191 -22.30 -14.35 -2.27
CA ASN A 191 -23.29 -15.12 -3.03
C ASN A 191 -23.46 -14.66 -4.47
N HIS A 192 -22.60 -13.75 -4.94
CA HIS A 192 -22.64 -13.30 -6.33
C HIS A 192 -22.22 -14.45 -7.27
N PRO A 193 -22.93 -14.73 -8.36
CA PRO A 193 -22.65 -15.88 -9.24
C PRO A 193 -21.25 -15.91 -9.86
N LEU A 194 -20.62 -14.76 -10.03
CA LEU A 194 -19.25 -14.64 -10.54
C LEU A 194 -18.18 -14.62 -9.44
N ASN A 195 -18.54 -14.61 -8.15
CA ASN A 195 -17.57 -14.66 -7.06
C ASN A 195 -17.12 -16.09 -6.80
N LEU A 196 -15.87 -16.40 -7.09
CA LEU A 196 -15.24 -17.70 -6.84
C LEU A 196 -14.69 -17.83 -5.41
N GLY A 197 -14.72 -16.75 -4.63
CA GLY A 197 -14.10 -16.68 -3.30
C GLY A 197 -12.59 -16.48 -3.33
N GLY A 198 -11.93 -16.81 -2.21
CA GLY A 198 -10.49 -16.63 -2.06
C GLY A 198 -9.65 -17.50 -2.99
N ILE A 199 -8.53 -16.95 -3.48
CA ILE A 199 -7.58 -17.63 -4.36
C ILE A 199 -6.21 -17.79 -3.69
N GLY A 200 -5.44 -18.77 -4.11
CA GLY A 200 -4.08 -19.04 -3.67
C GLY A 200 -3.97 -20.14 -2.63
N VAL A 201 -2.95 -20.08 -1.77
CA VAL A 201 -2.61 -21.13 -0.78
C VAL A 201 -3.79 -21.43 0.15
N THR A 202 -4.47 -20.41 0.62
CA THR A 202 -5.67 -20.52 1.48
C THR A 202 -6.98 -20.35 0.70
N GLY A 203 -6.91 -20.41 -0.62
CA GLY A 203 -8.06 -20.25 -1.51
C GLY A 203 -8.94 -21.48 -1.62
N GLY A 204 -10.16 -21.26 -2.14
CA GLY A 204 -11.12 -22.31 -2.42
C GLY A 204 -10.76 -23.13 -3.67
N LYS A 205 -11.29 -24.35 -3.75
CA LYS A 205 -11.05 -25.25 -4.90
C LYS A 205 -11.54 -24.61 -6.21
N ALA A 206 -12.71 -23.99 -6.24
CA ALA A 206 -13.27 -23.38 -7.45
C ALA A 206 -12.35 -22.27 -8.00
N ALA A 207 -11.94 -21.33 -7.14
CA ALA A 207 -11.04 -20.23 -7.50
C ALA A 207 -9.70 -20.75 -8.05
N ASN A 208 -9.11 -21.75 -7.38
CA ASN A 208 -7.81 -22.28 -7.77
C ASN A 208 -7.88 -23.11 -9.07
N VAL A 209 -8.96 -23.85 -9.32
CA VAL A 209 -9.15 -24.58 -10.58
C VAL A 209 -9.35 -23.62 -11.74
N ILE A 210 -10.24 -22.67 -11.62
CA ILE A 210 -10.48 -21.67 -12.69
C ILE A 210 -9.25 -20.79 -12.90
N GLY A 211 -8.56 -20.41 -11.81
CA GLY A 211 -7.31 -19.66 -11.91
C GLY A 211 -6.20 -20.41 -12.65
N ARG A 212 -6.09 -21.73 -12.46
CA ARG A 212 -5.13 -22.57 -13.20
C ARG A 212 -5.45 -22.66 -14.69
N ASP A 213 -6.73 -22.73 -15.03
CA ASP A 213 -7.19 -22.88 -16.41
C ASP A 213 -7.27 -21.54 -17.17
N ALA A 214 -7.09 -20.42 -16.48
CA ALA A 214 -7.18 -19.10 -17.07
C ALA A 214 -6.04 -18.84 -18.07
N ASP A 215 -6.40 -18.29 -19.24
CA ASP A 215 -5.44 -17.81 -20.24
C ASP A 215 -5.01 -16.37 -19.99
N LEU A 216 -5.79 -15.62 -19.19
CA LEU A 216 -5.48 -14.26 -18.76
C LEU A 216 -5.84 -14.07 -17.28
N VAL A 217 -4.87 -13.62 -16.49
CA VAL A 217 -5.07 -13.21 -15.09
C VAL A 217 -5.04 -11.69 -15.03
N ILE A 218 -6.17 -11.09 -14.65
CA ILE A 218 -6.32 -9.64 -14.50
C ILE A 218 -6.21 -9.31 -13.00
N GLY A 219 -5.04 -8.86 -12.56
CA GLY A 219 -4.84 -8.39 -11.20
C GLY A 219 -5.31 -6.95 -11.04
N VAL A 220 -6.29 -6.70 -10.16
CA VAL A 220 -6.79 -5.36 -9.88
C VAL A 220 -6.50 -4.99 -8.43
N GLY A 221 -5.61 -4.03 -8.21
CA GLY A 221 -5.24 -3.58 -6.89
C GLY A 221 -4.66 -4.68 -5.99
N THR A 222 -4.08 -5.72 -6.57
CA THR A 222 -3.42 -6.82 -5.86
C THR A 222 -1.91 -6.73 -5.98
N ARG A 223 -1.20 -7.21 -4.96
CA ARG A 223 0.27 -7.26 -4.93
C ARG A 223 0.83 -8.58 -5.45
N PHE A 224 -0.01 -9.53 -5.85
CA PHE A 224 0.42 -10.86 -6.25
C PHE A 224 1.44 -11.49 -5.28
N THR A 225 1.05 -11.52 -3.99
CA THR A 225 1.87 -12.11 -2.93
C THR A 225 1.98 -13.63 -3.10
N ASP A 226 2.91 -14.24 -2.37
CA ASP A 226 3.08 -15.70 -2.31
C ASP A 226 1.76 -16.43 -2.01
N PHE A 227 1.01 -15.94 -1.01
CA PHE A 227 -0.28 -16.53 -0.65
C PHE A 227 -1.28 -16.50 -1.80
N THR A 228 -1.35 -15.38 -2.54
CA THR A 228 -2.29 -15.23 -3.66
C THR A 228 -1.90 -16.10 -4.86
N THR A 229 -0.62 -16.29 -5.09
CA THR A 229 -0.10 -16.96 -6.29
C THR A 229 0.39 -18.39 -6.04
N SER A 230 0.34 -18.87 -4.78
CA SER A 230 0.98 -20.11 -4.35
C SER A 230 2.43 -20.17 -4.83
N SER A 231 3.23 -19.13 -4.49
CA SER A 231 4.62 -18.97 -4.93
C SER A 231 4.79 -19.02 -6.46
N LYS A 232 3.81 -18.46 -7.18
CA LYS A 232 3.69 -18.42 -8.67
C LYS A 232 3.33 -19.75 -9.34
N TRP A 233 3.08 -20.83 -8.57
CA TRP A 233 2.72 -22.15 -9.10
C TRP A 233 1.25 -22.32 -9.41
N LEU A 234 0.38 -21.39 -8.98
CA LEU A 234 -1.07 -21.55 -9.13
C LEU A 234 -1.51 -21.47 -10.58
N PHE A 235 -1.02 -20.48 -11.30
CA PHE A 235 -1.46 -20.16 -12.65
C PHE A 235 -0.67 -20.93 -13.71
N ASN A 236 -1.30 -21.27 -14.82
CA ASN A 236 -0.65 -21.91 -15.96
C ASN A 236 0.59 -21.12 -16.43
N GLU A 237 1.61 -21.80 -16.93
CA GLU A 237 2.84 -21.15 -17.44
C GLU A 237 2.57 -20.27 -18.66
N ASP A 238 1.64 -20.68 -19.54
CA ASP A 238 1.29 -19.97 -20.77
C ASP A 238 0.32 -18.80 -20.57
N ARG A 239 -0.19 -18.57 -19.33
CA ARG A 239 -1.09 -17.46 -19.03
C ARG A 239 -0.45 -16.12 -19.33
N LYS A 240 -1.24 -15.17 -19.77
CA LYS A 240 -0.90 -13.75 -19.75
C LYS A 240 -1.33 -13.13 -18.43
N VAL A 241 -0.65 -12.07 -18.01
CA VAL A 241 -1.02 -11.33 -16.81
C VAL A 241 -1.18 -9.85 -17.15
N LEU A 242 -2.28 -9.26 -16.72
CA LEU A 242 -2.53 -7.83 -16.75
C LEU A 242 -2.53 -7.31 -15.32
N GLY A 243 -1.61 -6.42 -14.99
CA GLY A 243 -1.47 -5.87 -13.63
C GLY A 243 -1.98 -4.43 -13.57
N ILE A 244 -3.13 -4.21 -12.92
CA ILE A 244 -3.69 -2.86 -12.67
C ILE A 244 -3.38 -2.50 -11.22
N ASN A 245 -2.45 -1.57 -11.02
CA ASN A 245 -2.05 -1.15 -9.68
C ASN A 245 -1.52 0.29 -9.70
N ILE A 246 -1.79 1.05 -8.65
CA ILE A 246 -1.25 2.40 -8.48
C ILE A 246 0.28 2.38 -8.23
N CYS A 247 0.80 1.30 -7.64
CA CYS A 247 2.21 1.09 -7.38
C CYS A 247 2.88 0.38 -8.56
N PRO A 248 3.88 0.99 -9.21
CA PRO A 248 4.60 0.37 -10.34
C PRO A 248 5.22 -0.98 -9.95
N PHE A 249 5.84 -1.06 -8.77
CA PHE A 249 6.49 -2.28 -8.30
C PHE A 249 5.54 -3.50 -8.29
N ASP A 250 4.27 -3.29 -7.90
CA ASP A 250 3.28 -4.37 -7.90
C ASP A 250 2.63 -4.60 -9.27
N ALA A 251 2.46 -3.55 -10.07
CA ALA A 251 1.87 -3.66 -11.39
C ALA A 251 2.68 -4.53 -12.35
N TYR A 252 4.02 -4.53 -12.23
CA TYR A 252 4.92 -5.31 -13.09
C TYR A 252 5.20 -6.74 -12.59
N LYS A 253 4.68 -7.14 -11.42
CA LYS A 253 4.86 -8.52 -10.94
C LYS A 253 4.26 -9.55 -11.88
N MET A 254 4.76 -10.78 -11.82
CA MET A 254 4.27 -11.91 -12.65
C MET A 254 4.51 -11.75 -14.14
N ASP A 255 5.48 -10.94 -14.54
CA ASP A 255 5.74 -10.57 -15.94
C ASP A 255 4.52 -9.94 -16.62
N ALA A 256 3.79 -9.12 -15.86
CA ALA A 256 2.54 -8.55 -16.30
C ALA A 256 2.70 -7.42 -17.32
N GLN A 257 1.75 -7.33 -18.25
CA GLN A 257 1.46 -6.06 -18.92
C GLN A 257 0.90 -5.10 -17.86
N ALA A 258 1.69 -4.10 -17.48
CA ALA A 258 1.31 -3.22 -16.40
C ALA A 258 0.45 -2.03 -16.83
N ILE A 259 -0.56 -1.73 -16.02
CA ILE A 259 -1.27 -0.44 -15.98
C ILE A 259 -0.96 0.19 -14.62
N VAL A 260 -0.16 1.27 -14.63
CA VAL A 260 0.16 2.02 -13.42
C VAL A 260 -0.82 3.17 -13.28
N ALA A 261 -2.00 2.87 -12.74
CA ALA A 261 -3.11 3.81 -12.60
C ALA A 261 -4.04 3.41 -11.45
N ASP A 262 -4.95 4.31 -11.10
CA ASP A 262 -6.02 4.07 -10.14
C ASP A 262 -7.00 3.00 -10.67
N ALA A 263 -7.45 2.11 -9.78
CA ALA A 263 -8.32 1.01 -10.17
C ALA A 263 -9.67 1.50 -10.70
N LYS A 264 -10.28 2.51 -10.06
CA LYS A 264 -11.59 3.03 -10.48
C LYS A 264 -11.53 3.65 -11.87
N GLU A 265 -10.56 4.53 -12.10
CA GLU A 265 -10.35 5.18 -13.41
C GLU A 265 -10.12 4.12 -14.51
N THR A 266 -9.30 3.11 -14.20
CA THR A 266 -8.98 2.05 -15.17
C THR A 266 -10.17 1.15 -15.46
N LEU A 267 -10.91 0.70 -14.45
CA LEU A 267 -12.07 -0.17 -14.63
C LEU A 267 -13.18 0.55 -15.40
N THR A 268 -13.44 1.84 -15.11
CA THR A 268 -14.39 2.66 -15.85
C THR A 268 -14.04 2.72 -17.33
N ALA A 269 -12.79 3.00 -17.66
CA ALA A 269 -12.33 3.05 -19.05
C ALA A 269 -12.40 1.68 -19.76
N LEU A 270 -12.09 0.59 -19.06
CA LEU A 270 -12.18 -0.77 -19.60
C LEU A 270 -13.64 -1.19 -19.90
N ILE A 271 -14.60 -0.80 -19.04
CA ILE A 271 -16.03 -1.08 -19.27
C ILE A 271 -16.51 -0.51 -20.62
N GLU A 272 -15.98 0.63 -21.02
CA GLU A 272 -16.30 1.27 -22.30
C GLU A 272 -15.53 0.66 -23.47
N SER A 273 -14.22 0.40 -23.30
CA SER A 273 -13.32 -0.02 -24.39
C SER A 273 -13.51 -1.47 -24.82
N LEU A 274 -14.09 -2.32 -23.97
CA LEU A 274 -14.31 -3.75 -24.22
C LEU A 274 -15.62 -4.07 -24.94
N ASP A 275 -16.33 -3.06 -25.45
CA ASP A 275 -17.62 -3.29 -26.11
C ASP A 275 -17.54 -4.40 -27.15
N GLY A 276 -18.58 -5.27 -27.19
CA GLY A 276 -18.65 -6.46 -28.04
C GLY A 276 -17.81 -7.66 -27.57
N TYR A 277 -17.00 -7.55 -26.50
CA TYR A 277 -16.26 -8.68 -25.97
C TYR A 277 -17.17 -9.70 -25.26
N LYS A 278 -16.85 -10.99 -25.39
CA LYS A 278 -17.52 -12.10 -24.70
C LYS A 278 -16.50 -13.13 -24.28
N THR A 279 -16.59 -13.61 -23.04
CA THR A 279 -15.81 -14.75 -22.55
C THR A 279 -16.33 -16.08 -23.08
N ALA A 280 -15.54 -17.15 -22.88
CA ALA A 280 -15.96 -18.52 -23.17
C ALA A 280 -16.65 -19.22 -21.99
N TYR A 281 -16.95 -18.50 -20.92
CA TYR A 281 -17.67 -19.03 -19.75
C TYR A 281 -19.18 -19.02 -19.93
#